data_683fd1efbdb33827716fd8101d18397f
#
_entry.id   683fd1efbdb33827716fd8101d18397f
#
_cell.length_a   1.000
_cell.length_b   1.000
_cell.length_c   1.000
_cell.angle_alpha   90.00
_cell.angle_beta   90.00
_cell.angle_gamma   90.00
#
_symmetry.space_group_name_H-M   'P 1'
#
loop_
_entity.id
_entity.type
_entity.pdbx_description
1 polymer ?
#
loop_
_entity_poly.entity_id
_entity_poly.type
_entity_poly.pdbx_seq_one_letter_code
_entity_poly.pdbx_strand_id
1 'polypeptide(L)'
;MHLDLPIEGKRRNRIISYVQNPVAVSKHAFLPLIRRTLVSYPYRLNEKGERKCKPKKRLLTYASHEDSAIFAYYAYKLQIKYEDYLSHHDLGDVVTAYRKIACDRHAGNKCSIDFAYDVFSYIKTRLANDKKLAVITFDIKSFFDNLDHRLLKRNWARILNVPELPLDEYKVYKHVVHYSYVEDLAVYKLRKGSIICRKNNGKFIERRVQNKAFLRDKKAFAYCLKEIINQIRKSGLIKTTNKKSDIGIPQGLPISSVLANLYMMDFDLQVKQKLQANNAIYRRYSDDIIVVCPVDKGEELKAWIQTKIHDVKLEIQESKTNLYIFSTDELGTRCEHSVCGIHKKLEYLGFSFDGNTILLKNSGIGKFYYKMHKTVARAIYYACHINNRTKGKIFEHRLISRFTYAGSKTHQIYKRAADGKHFYTLRGMKTYGNYLTYVSKAVSIMEEPKIKRQLRRCSNKLSKSIIRAKIGVAKSLYHKAMVDIMLYGRIF
;
A
#
# COMPACT_ATOMS: atom_id res chain seq x y z
N MET A 1 10.53 2.36 10.13
CA MET A 1 11.78 2.28 10.91
C MET A 1 12.92 2.37 9.90
N HIS A 2 13.91 3.24 10.09
CA HIS A 2 15.05 3.41 9.19
C HIS A 2 16.34 3.28 10.00
N LEU A 3 17.45 2.97 9.35
CA LEU A 3 18.75 2.83 9.99
C LEU A 3 19.42 4.19 10.25
N ASP A 4 18.87 5.26 9.67
CA ASP A 4 19.42 6.62 9.74
C ASP A 4 18.39 7.66 10.18
N LEU A 5 18.86 8.90 10.44
CA LEU A 5 18.02 10.04 10.79
C LEU A 5 17.22 10.56 9.59
N PRO A 6 16.02 11.14 9.81
CA PRO A 6 15.31 11.87 8.78
C PRO A 6 16.16 12.96 8.11
N ILE A 7 15.91 13.21 6.84
CA ILE A 7 16.58 14.25 6.06
C ILE A 7 15.88 15.58 6.34
N GLU A 8 16.54 16.43 7.15
CA GLU A 8 15.98 17.73 7.56
C GLU A 8 17.04 18.83 7.48
N GLY A 9 16.61 20.10 7.33
CA GLY A 9 17.47 21.29 7.34
C GLY A 9 18.65 21.24 6.35
N LYS A 10 19.83 21.66 6.77
CA LYS A 10 21.06 21.70 5.94
C LYS A 10 21.43 20.35 5.30
N ARG A 11 21.08 19.22 5.95
CA ARG A 11 21.31 17.87 5.40
C ARG A 11 20.49 17.65 4.11
N ARG A 12 19.32 18.28 3.98
CA ARG A 12 18.47 18.14 2.80
C ARG A 12 19.17 18.64 1.53
N ASN A 13 19.75 19.84 1.56
CA ASN A 13 20.43 20.42 0.39
C ASN A 13 21.64 19.58 -0.01
N ARG A 14 22.44 19.13 0.97
CA ARG A 14 23.57 18.21 0.72
C ARG A 14 23.13 16.92 0.03
N ILE A 15 22.01 16.32 0.47
CA ILE A 15 21.52 15.08 -0.13
C ILE A 15 20.96 15.33 -1.53
N ILE A 16 20.31 16.45 -1.79
CA ILE A 16 19.85 16.82 -3.14
C ILE A 16 21.04 16.89 -4.10
N SER A 17 22.09 17.63 -3.75
CA SER A 17 23.30 17.69 -4.59
C SER A 17 23.99 16.33 -4.74
N TYR A 18 23.99 15.51 -3.69
CA TYR A 18 24.59 14.19 -3.72
C TYR A 18 23.89 13.23 -4.69
N VAL A 19 22.56 13.15 -4.63
CA VAL A 19 21.79 12.21 -5.50
C VAL A 19 21.80 12.62 -6.96
N GLN A 20 22.07 13.90 -7.25
CA GLN A 20 22.21 14.44 -8.59
C GLN A 20 23.60 14.26 -9.20
N ASN A 21 24.57 13.80 -8.41
CA ASN A 21 25.95 13.57 -8.87
C ASN A 21 26.16 12.09 -9.23
N PRO A 22 26.25 11.72 -10.54
CA PRO A 22 26.40 10.34 -10.97
C PRO A 22 27.67 9.68 -10.44
N VAL A 23 28.78 10.42 -10.36
CA VAL A 23 30.06 9.91 -9.85
C VAL A 23 29.95 9.57 -8.37
N ALA A 24 29.26 10.40 -7.58
CA ALA A 24 29.03 10.12 -6.16
C ALA A 24 28.13 8.88 -5.97
N VAL A 25 27.07 8.76 -6.77
CA VAL A 25 26.14 7.62 -6.69
C VAL A 25 26.78 6.32 -7.17
N SER A 26 27.61 6.33 -8.23
CA SER A 26 28.34 5.14 -8.69
C SER A 26 29.25 4.54 -7.63
N LYS A 27 29.78 5.38 -6.71
CA LYS A 27 30.64 4.98 -5.59
C LYS A 27 29.88 4.78 -4.28
N HIS A 28 28.53 4.98 -4.26
CA HIS A 28 27.74 4.93 -3.04
C HIS A 28 27.72 3.53 -2.40
N ALA A 29 27.92 3.48 -1.07
CA ALA A 29 27.83 2.27 -0.29
C ALA A 29 26.44 2.11 0.33
N PHE A 30 25.54 1.43 -0.36
CA PHE A 30 24.18 1.19 0.12
C PHE A 30 24.16 0.38 1.41
N LEU A 31 23.29 0.74 2.33
CA LEU A 31 23.06 0.01 3.58
C LEU A 31 22.15 -1.20 3.35
N PRO A 32 22.22 -2.22 4.22
CA PRO A 32 21.27 -3.31 4.19
C PRO A 32 19.84 -2.78 4.37
N LEU A 33 18.91 -3.32 3.60
CA LEU A 33 17.48 -3.02 3.73
C LEU A 33 16.93 -3.62 5.02
N ILE A 34 15.95 -2.99 5.63
CA ILE A 34 15.19 -3.60 6.72
C ILE A 34 14.00 -4.33 6.14
N ARG A 35 13.93 -5.66 6.30
CA ARG A 35 12.83 -6.48 5.84
C ARG A 35 11.84 -6.74 6.95
N ARG A 36 10.56 -6.48 6.66
CA ARG A 36 9.45 -6.73 7.57
C ARG A 36 8.43 -7.67 6.92
N THR A 37 8.11 -8.75 7.60
CA THR A 37 7.02 -9.63 7.18
C THR A 37 5.68 -9.12 7.72
N LEU A 38 4.80 -8.69 6.81
CA LEU A 38 3.41 -8.41 7.15
C LEU A 38 2.58 -9.67 7.01
N VAL A 39 2.03 -10.15 8.13
CA VAL A 39 1.11 -11.28 8.15
C VAL A 39 -0.31 -10.75 8.18
N SER A 40 -1.14 -11.20 7.26
CA SER A 40 -2.57 -10.92 7.23
C SER A 40 -3.36 -12.23 7.15
N TYR A 41 -4.51 -12.26 7.82
CA TYR A 41 -5.41 -13.40 7.85
C TYR A 41 -6.68 -13.04 7.07
N PRO A 42 -6.69 -13.24 5.73
CA PRO A 42 -7.89 -12.96 4.95
C PRO A 42 -9.00 -13.92 5.36
N TYR A 43 -10.20 -13.36 5.54
CA TYR A 43 -11.38 -14.19 5.73
C TYR A 43 -11.72 -14.85 4.39
N ARG A 44 -11.64 -16.18 4.34
CA ARG A 44 -12.04 -16.98 3.20
C ARG A 44 -12.78 -18.19 3.72
N LEU A 45 -13.85 -18.57 3.03
CA LEU A 45 -14.55 -19.84 3.26
C LEU A 45 -13.95 -20.89 2.32
N ASN A 46 -13.89 -22.13 2.77
CA ASN A 46 -13.64 -23.28 1.91
C ASN A 46 -14.93 -23.69 1.18
N GLU A 47 -14.88 -24.71 0.36
CA GLU A 47 -16.04 -25.24 -0.38
C GLU A 47 -17.15 -25.76 0.55
N LYS A 48 -16.81 -26.17 1.78
CA LYS A 48 -17.74 -26.60 2.83
C LYS A 48 -18.29 -25.44 3.68
N GLY A 49 -18.03 -24.17 3.30
CA GLY A 49 -18.46 -22.99 4.06
C GLY A 49 -17.67 -22.73 5.35
N GLU A 50 -16.61 -23.47 5.65
CA GLU A 50 -15.79 -23.28 6.84
C GLU A 50 -14.72 -22.22 6.63
N ARG A 51 -14.33 -21.54 7.73
CA ARG A 51 -13.30 -20.49 7.68
C ARG A 51 -11.91 -21.05 7.38
N LYS A 52 -11.35 -20.72 6.21
CA LYS A 52 -9.98 -21.03 5.84
C LYS A 52 -9.02 -19.98 6.38
N CYS A 53 -8.24 -20.31 7.41
CA CYS A 53 -7.29 -19.40 8.06
C CYS A 53 -5.84 -19.58 7.54
N LYS A 54 -5.61 -19.55 6.21
CA LYS A 54 -4.22 -19.50 5.71
C LYS A 54 -3.68 -18.07 5.78
N PRO A 55 -2.60 -17.80 6.53
CA PRO A 55 -2.00 -16.47 6.61
C PRO A 55 -1.37 -16.08 5.28
N LYS A 56 -1.66 -14.85 4.81
CA LYS A 56 -0.96 -14.26 3.68
C LYS A 56 0.21 -13.44 4.22
N LYS A 57 1.44 -13.84 3.88
CA LYS A 57 2.67 -13.14 4.21
C LYS A 57 3.04 -12.21 3.05
N ARG A 58 3.45 -10.97 3.36
CA ARG A 58 4.04 -10.03 2.42
C ARG A 58 5.35 -9.52 2.99
N LEU A 59 6.41 -9.59 2.20
CA LEU A 59 7.72 -9.08 2.56
C LEU A 59 7.80 -7.61 2.11
N LEU A 60 7.95 -6.69 3.06
CA LEU A 60 8.20 -5.29 2.75
C LEU A 60 9.62 -4.93 3.16
N THR A 61 10.28 -4.17 2.32
CA THR A 61 11.64 -3.70 2.58
C THR A 61 11.67 -2.19 2.71
N TYR A 62 12.55 -1.71 3.57
CA TYR A 62 12.77 -0.28 3.82
C TYR A 62 14.24 0.03 3.70
N ALA A 63 14.59 0.99 2.85
CA ALA A 63 15.94 1.53 2.77
C ALA A 63 16.18 2.58 3.87
N SER A 64 17.43 2.95 4.09
CA SER A 64 17.79 4.16 4.85
C SER A 64 17.15 5.39 4.20
N HIS A 65 17.07 6.52 4.90
CA HIS A 65 16.54 7.75 4.29
C HIS A 65 17.43 8.25 3.14
N GLU A 66 18.74 8.10 3.28
CA GLU A 66 19.72 8.51 2.26
C GLU A 66 19.62 7.60 1.01
N ASP A 67 19.62 6.28 1.19
CA ASP A 67 19.40 5.34 0.10
C ASP A 67 18.02 5.53 -0.54
N SER A 68 16.99 5.79 0.27
CA SER A 68 15.64 6.09 -0.23
C SER A 68 15.61 7.35 -1.07
N ALA A 69 16.43 8.36 -0.75
CA ALA A 69 16.54 9.57 -1.57
C ALA A 69 17.18 9.28 -2.93
N ILE A 70 18.21 8.42 -2.98
CA ILE A 70 18.82 7.96 -4.24
C ILE A 70 17.76 7.21 -5.06
N PHE A 71 17.10 6.19 -4.48
CA PHE A 71 16.06 5.45 -5.18
C PHE A 71 14.91 6.34 -5.67
N ALA A 72 14.52 7.36 -4.89
CA ALA A 72 13.48 8.30 -5.29
C ALA A 72 13.90 9.21 -6.44
N TYR A 73 15.15 9.66 -6.47
CA TYR A 73 15.67 10.49 -7.55
C TYR A 73 15.76 9.71 -8.87
N TYR A 74 16.28 8.48 -8.84
CA TYR A 74 16.34 7.62 -10.03
C TYR A 74 14.94 7.17 -10.48
N ALA A 75 14.02 6.93 -9.55
CA ALA A 75 12.62 6.69 -9.87
C ALA A 75 12.00 7.89 -10.60
N TYR A 76 12.29 9.11 -10.17
CA TYR A 76 11.82 10.34 -10.80
C TYR A 76 12.38 10.51 -12.23
N LYS A 77 13.68 10.30 -12.43
CA LYS A 77 14.31 10.30 -13.78
C LYS A 77 13.64 9.31 -14.71
N LEU A 78 13.49 8.08 -14.26
CA LEU A 78 12.87 7.01 -15.05
C LEU A 78 11.39 7.29 -15.32
N GLN A 79 10.67 7.86 -14.37
CA GLN A 79 9.25 8.19 -14.55
C GLN A 79 9.04 9.21 -15.66
N ILE A 80 9.89 10.24 -15.77
CA ILE A 80 9.83 11.23 -16.85
C ILE A 80 9.99 10.52 -18.20
N LYS A 81 11.05 9.73 -18.36
CA LYS A 81 11.30 8.98 -19.60
C LYS A 81 10.19 7.99 -19.93
N TYR A 82 9.59 7.38 -18.90
CA TYR A 82 8.49 6.46 -19.08
C TYR A 82 7.19 7.18 -19.52
N GLU A 83 6.90 8.37 -18.99
CA GLU A 83 5.77 9.18 -19.46
C GLU A 83 5.94 9.59 -20.92
N ASP A 84 7.16 9.98 -21.33
CA ASP A 84 7.49 10.26 -22.74
C ASP A 84 7.24 9.01 -23.62
N TYR A 85 7.69 7.84 -23.18
CA TYR A 85 7.45 6.58 -23.88
C TYR A 85 5.95 6.27 -24.01
N LEU A 86 5.19 6.41 -22.93
CA LEU A 86 3.74 6.17 -22.94
C LEU A 86 3.02 7.13 -23.90
N SER A 87 3.45 8.38 -23.96
CA SER A 87 2.89 9.38 -24.87
C SER A 87 3.17 9.02 -26.34
N HIS A 88 4.42 8.67 -26.68
CA HIS A 88 4.82 8.30 -28.05
C HIS A 88 4.10 7.04 -28.57
N HIS A 89 3.78 6.11 -27.67
CA HIS A 89 3.10 4.86 -28.04
C HIS A 89 1.60 4.88 -27.75
N ASP A 90 1.04 6.04 -27.41
CA ASP A 90 -0.38 6.21 -27.04
C ASP A 90 -0.85 5.23 -25.94
N LEU A 91 0.03 4.93 -24.97
CA LEU A 91 -0.23 4.05 -23.82
C LEU A 91 -0.73 4.82 -22.58
N GLY A 92 -1.02 6.10 -22.72
CA GLY A 92 -1.41 6.99 -21.64
C GLY A 92 -2.58 6.49 -20.81
N ASP A 93 -3.58 5.94 -21.46
CA ASP A 93 -4.79 5.38 -20.84
C ASP A 93 -4.63 3.94 -20.35
N VAL A 94 -3.68 3.22 -20.88
CA VAL A 94 -3.50 1.79 -20.62
C VAL A 94 -2.92 1.56 -19.24
N VAL A 95 -1.80 2.22 -18.93
CA VAL A 95 -1.09 2.07 -17.69
C VAL A 95 -1.56 3.13 -16.69
N THR A 96 -2.22 2.71 -15.64
CA THR A 96 -2.87 3.63 -14.69
C THR A 96 -2.19 3.72 -13.33
N ALA A 97 -1.53 2.63 -12.87
CA ALA A 97 -0.89 2.62 -11.55
C ALA A 97 0.43 3.39 -11.52
N TYR A 98 0.71 3.99 -10.35
CA TYR A 98 1.98 4.66 -10.02
C TYR A 98 2.31 5.88 -10.87
N ARG A 99 1.31 6.48 -11.51
CA ARG A 99 1.41 7.67 -12.36
C ARG A 99 0.64 8.86 -11.80
N LYS A 100 1.03 10.05 -12.19
CA LYS A 100 0.29 11.28 -11.89
C LYS A 100 -0.49 11.69 -13.13
N ILE A 101 -1.69 11.19 -13.26
CA ILE A 101 -2.59 11.48 -14.38
C ILE A 101 -3.58 12.54 -13.91
N ALA A 102 -3.62 13.69 -14.58
CA ALA A 102 -4.59 14.74 -14.28
C ALA A 102 -6.02 14.22 -14.41
N CYS A 103 -6.93 14.75 -13.60
CA CYS A 103 -8.33 14.39 -13.64
C CYS A 103 -9.16 15.55 -14.14
N ASP A 104 -9.97 15.34 -15.18
CA ASP A 104 -10.84 16.37 -15.77
C ASP A 104 -12.08 16.64 -14.91
N ARG A 105 -12.50 15.67 -14.08
CA ARG A 105 -13.71 15.73 -13.26
C ARG A 105 -13.54 16.45 -11.92
N HIS A 106 -12.31 16.56 -11.41
CA HIS A 106 -12.02 17.21 -10.15
C HIS A 106 -10.56 17.70 -10.10
N ALA A 107 -10.29 18.66 -9.23
CA ALA A 107 -8.93 19.15 -9.01
C ALA A 107 -7.99 18.03 -8.49
N GLY A 108 -6.83 17.89 -9.12
CA GLY A 108 -5.80 16.94 -8.74
C GLY A 108 -5.67 15.74 -9.69
N ASN A 109 -5.01 14.70 -9.21
CA ASN A 109 -4.75 13.52 -10.03
C ASN A 109 -5.82 12.45 -9.85
N LYS A 110 -6.02 11.64 -10.89
CA LYS A 110 -6.84 10.43 -10.84
C LYS A 110 -6.33 9.48 -9.74
N CYS A 111 -7.24 8.79 -9.09
CA CYS A 111 -6.96 7.75 -8.11
C CYS A 111 -7.71 6.46 -8.47
N SER A 112 -7.59 5.42 -7.65
CA SER A 112 -8.25 4.13 -7.91
C SER A 112 -9.78 4.23 -8.10
N ILE A 113 -10.43 5.25 -7.52
CA ILE A 113 -11.87 5.49 -7.74
C ILE A 113 -12.11 5.92 -9.18
N ASP A 114 -11.31 6.89 -9.67
CA ASP A 114 -11.44 7.41 -11.02
C ASP A 114 -11.20 6.35 -12.08
N PHE A 115 -10.13 5.54 -11.89
CA PHE A 115 -9.83 4.45 -12.82
C PHE A 115 -10.89 3.36 -12.85
N ALA A 116 -11.51 3.05 -11.71
CA ALA A 116 -12.63 2.12 -11.68
C ALA A 116 -13.88 2.72 -12.35
N TYR A 117 -14.16 4.00 -12.10
CA TYR A 117 -15.26 4.73 -12.75
C TYR A 117 -15.11 4.74 -14.26
N ASP A 118 -13.91 5.05 -14.78
CA ASP A 118 -13.63 5.08 -16.21
C ASP A 118 -13.98 3.74 -16.89
N VAL A 119 -13.60 2.61 -16.28
CA VAL A 119 -13.91 1.28 -16.79
C VAL A 119 -15.41 0.97 -16.71
N PHE A 120 -16.07 1.26 -15.57
CA PHE A 120 -17.49 0.96 -15.41
C PHE A 120 -18.36 1.84 -16.30
N SER A 121 -18.00 3.10 -16.48
CA SER A 121 -18.67 4.01 -17.42
C SER A 121 -18.49 3.52 -18.86
N TYR A 122 -17.29 3.09 -19.24
CA TYR A 122 -17.07 2.52 -20.57
C TYR A 122 -17.94 1.28 -20.81
N ILE A 123 -18.03 0.36 -19.84
CA ILE A 123 -18.90 -0.81 -19.95
C ILE A 123 -20.37 -0.38 -20.14
N LYS A 124 -20.86 0.58 -19.35
CA LYS A 124 -22.23 1.09 -19.47
C LYS A 124 -22.51 1.68 -20.85
N THR A 125 -21.61 2.55 -21.35
CA THR A 125 -21.75 3.20 -22.65
C THR A 125 -21.73 2.18 -23.79
N ARG A 126 -20.83 1.18 -23.72
CA ARG A 126 -20.75 0.15 -24.75
C ARG A 126 -21.97 -0.76 -24.76
N LEU A 127 -22.51 -1.13 -23.59
CA LEU A 127 -23.71 -1.97 -23.50
C LEU A 127 -24.97 -1.30 -24.07
N ALA A 128 -25.03 0.01 -24.10
CA ALA A 128 -26.11 0.73 -24.77
C ALA A 128 -26.17 0.44 -26.27
N ASN A 129 -24.99 0.21 -26.89
CA ASN A 129 -24.85 -0.06 -28.32
C ASN A 129 -24.78 -1.57 -28.63
N ASP A 130 -23.88 -2.28 -27.93
CA ASP A 130 -23.49 -3.64 -28.29
C ASP A 130 -24.39 -4.72 -27.65
N LYS A 131 -25.27 -4.36 -26.71
CA LYS A 131 -26.15 -5.23 -25.92
C LYS A 131 -25.45 -6.33 -25.11
N LYS A 132 -24.27 -6.81 -25.55
CA LYS A 132 -23.49 -7.85 -24.87
C LYS A 132 -21.99 -7.53 -24.93
N LEU A 133 -21.29 -7.71 -23.81
CA LEU A 133 -19.83 -7.53 -23.70
C LEU A 133 -19.20 -8.60 -22.81
N ALA A 134 -17.97 -8.98 -23.13
CA ALA A 134 -17.13 -9.77 -22.24
C ALA A 134 -16.15 -8.85 -21.48
N VAL A 135 -15.99 -9.12 -20.18
CA VAL A 135 -15.02 -8.45 -19.32
C VAL A 135 -14.12 -9.49 -18.67
N ILE A 136 -12.82 -9.38 -18.92
CA ILE A 136 -11.83 -10.33 -18.41
C ILE A 136 -10.95 -9.59 -17.38
N THR A 137 -10.75 -10.23 -16.24
CA THR A 137 -9.84 -9.73 -15.21
C THR A 137 -8.73 -10.73 -14.95
N PHE A 138 -7.49 -10.24 -14.84
CA PHE A 138 -6.32 -11.05 -14.52
C PHE A 138 -5.59 -10.48 -13.31
N ASP A 139 -4.95 -11.35 -12.54
CA ASP A 139 -4.05 -11.00 -11.41
C ASP A 139 -2.72 -11.72 -11.66
N ILE A 140 -1.63 -10.98 -11.72
CA ILE A 140 -0.29 -11.56 -11.93
C ILE A 140 0.21 -12.13 -10.60
N LYS A 141 0.64 -13.39 -10.63
CA LYS A 141 1.12 -14.10 -9.46
C LYS A 141 2.45 -13.54 -8.97
N SER A 142 2.49 -13.07 -7.70
CA SER A 142 3.73 -12.59 -7.06
C SER A 142 4.54 -11.61 -7.92
N PHE A 143 3.89 -10.64 -8.54
CA PHE A 143 4.42 -9.79 -9.59
C PHE A 143 5.83 -9.27 -9.29
N PHE A 144 6.04 -8.55 -8.17
CA PHE A 144 7.34 -8.01 -7.80
C PHE A 144 8.42 -9.07 -7.50
N ASP A 145 8.00 -10.26 -7.07
CA ASP A 145 8.91 -11.34 -6.69
C ASP A 145 9.42 -12.15 -7.91
N ASN A 146 8.78 -11.97 -9.08
CA ASN A 146 9.04 -12.74 -10.31
C ASN A 146 9.61 -11.93 -11.47
N LEU A 147 9.91 -10.64 -11.28
CA LEU A 147 10.47 -9.81 -12.35
C LEU A 147 11.87 -10.30 -12.74
N ASP A 148 12.06 -10.73 -14.01
CA ASP A 148 13.36 -11.18 -14.55
C ASP A 148 14.35 -10.01 -14.61
N HIS A 149 15.53 -10.19 -14.03
CA HIS A 149 16.53 -9.13 -13.92
C HIS A 149 17.09 -8.71 -15.27
N ARG A 150 17.28 -9.63 -16.21
CA ARG A 150 17.84 -9.34 -17.55
C ARG A 150 16.86 -8.52 -18.38
N LEU A 151 15.58 -8.91 -18.36
CA LEU A 151 14.51 -8.16 -19.02
C LEU A 151 14.38 -6.75 -18.43
N LEU A 152 14.41 -6.64 -17.11
CA LEU A 152 14.37 -5.36 -16.42
C LEU A 152 15.56 -4.46 -16.80
N LYS A 153 16.80 -5.01 -16.83
CA LYS A 153 18.00 -4.27 -17.23
C LYS A 153 17.90 -3.78 -18.67
N ARG A 154 17.45 -4.63 -19.58
CA ARG A 154 17.24 -4.28 -20.99
C ARG A 154 16.24 -3.14 -21.15
N ASN A 155 15.10 -3.22 -20.49
CA ASN A 155 14.06 -2.19 -20.56
C ASN A 155 14.51 -0.88 -19.92
N TRP A 156 15.31 -0.94 -18.85
CA TRP A 156 15.89 0.25 -18.24
C TRP A 156 16.89 0.94 -19.17
N ALA A 157 17.79 0.21 -19.82
CA ALA A 157 18.71 0.79 -20.81
C ALA A 157 17.95 1.39 -22.00
N ARG A 158 16.93 0.68 -22.50
CA ARG A 158 16.10 1.13 -23.61
C ARG A 158 15.36 2.42 -23.32
N ILE A 159 14.78 2.60 -22.12
CA ILE A 159 14.06 3.83 -21.78
C ILE A 159 15.01 5.04 -21.66
N LEU A 160 16.27 4.79 -21.30
CA LEU A 160 17.32 5.81 -21.28
C LEU A 160 17.93 6.07 -22.67
N ASN A 161 17.57 5.26 -23.67
CA ASN A 161 18.15 5.29 -25.02
C ASN A 161 19.68 5.10 -25.01
N VAL A 162 20.16 4.11 -24.25
CA VAL A 162 21.59 3.77 -24.13
C VAL A 162 21.79 2.27 -24.37
N PRO A 163 22.93 1.84 -24.94
CA PRO A 163 23.23 0.41 -25.16
C PRO A 163 23.42 -0.33 -23.85
N GLU A 164 24.05 0.34 -22.84
CA GLU A 164 24.27 -0.19 -21.52
C GLU A 164 23.99 0.87 -20.44
N LEU A 165 23.64 0.40 -19.24
CA LEU A 165 23.37 1.31 -18.13
C LEU A 165 24.65 2.06 -17.71
N PRO A 166 24.61 3.41 -17.60
CA PRO A 166 25.67 4.21 -16.98
C PRO A 166 26.04 3.69 -15.59
N LEU A 167 27.24 3.95 -15.13
CA LEU A 167 27.77 3.38 -13.88
C LEU A 167 26.90 3.66 -12.65
N ASP A 168 26.33 4.85 -12.56
CA ASP A 168 25.40 5.25 -11.47
C ASP A 168 24.07 4.52 -11.58
N GLU A 169 23.46 4.46 -12.77
CA GLU A 169 22.23 3.70 -13.04
C GLU A 169 22.44 2.20 -12.78
N TYR A 170 23.56 1.64 -13.25
CA TYR A 170 23.92 0.25 -13.00
C TYR A 170 24.14 -0.03 -11.51
N LYS A 171 24.73 0.91 -10.76
CA LYS A 171 24.91 0.80 -9.31
C LYS A 171 23.58 0.71 -8.60
N VAL A 172 22.62 1.57 -8.97
CA VAL A 172 21.26 1.56 -8.42
C VAL A 172 20.54 0.26 -8.81
N TYR A 173 20.56 -0.11 -10.09
CA TYR A 173 19.99 -1.38 -10.59
C TYR A 173 20.51 -2.57 -9.78
N LYS A 174 21.85 -2.71 -9.64
CA LYS A 174 22.48 -3.80 -8.92
C LYS A 174 21.99 -3.91 -7.47
N HIS A 175 21.73 -2.79 -6.79
CA HIS A 175 21.25 -2.79 -5.41
C HIS A 175 19.73 -2.99 -5.29
N VAL A 176 18.98 -2.89 -6.39
CA VAL A 176 17.58 -3.31 -6.44
C VAL A 176 17.46 -4.81 -6.67
N VAL A 177 18.26 -5.38 -7.56
CA VAL A 177 18.16 -6.81 -7.91
C VAL A 177 18.94 -7.72 -6.96
N HIS A 178 20.08 -7.25 -6.44
CA HIS A 178 20.93 -7.98 -5.48
C HIS A 178 21.17 -7.12 -4.24
N TYR A 179 20.29 -7.22 -3.27
CA TYR A 179 20.36 -6.43 -2.04
C TYR A 179 20.65 -7.29 -0.82
N SER A 180 21.30 -6.69 0.17
CA SER A 180 21.41 -7.26 1.51
C SER A 180 20.27 -6.73 2.39
N TYR A 181 19.82 -7.55 3.34
CA TYR A 181 18.75 -7.16 4.25
C TYR A 181 18.93 -7.73 5.64
N VAL A 182 18.27 -7.11 6.60
CA VAL A 182 18.12 -7.58 7.97
C VAL A 182 16.63 -7.62 8.34
N GLU A 183 16.24 -8.62 9.14
CA GLU A 183 14.86 -8.69 9.64
C GLU A 183 14.62 -7.60 10.69
N ASP A 184 13.48 -6.92 10.62
CA ASP A 184 13.12 -5.84 11.54
C ASP A 184 13.08 -6.29 13.01
N LEU A 185 12.68 -7.54 13.27
CA LEU A 185 12.68 -8.15 14.61
C LEU A 185 14.09 -8.37 15.14
N ALA A 186 15.05 -8.74 14.27
CA ALA A 186 16.46 -8.92 14.66
C ALA A 186 17.07 -7.57 15.06
N VAL A 187 16.86 -6.54 14.24
CA VAL A 187 17.27 -5.16 14.56
C VAL A 187 16.62 -4.68 15.85
N TYR A 188 15.34 -4.99 16.08
CA TYR A 188 14.65 -4.63 17.31
C TYR A 188 15.23 -5.33 18.54
N LYS A 189 15.62 -6.61 18.43
CA LYS A 189 16.24 -7.38 19.52
C LYS A 189 17.62 -6.83 19.90
N LEU A 190 18.45 -6.51 18.92
CA LEU A 190 19.77 -5.87 19.16
C LEU A 190 19.62 -4.54 19.89
N ARG A 191 18.56 -3.78 19.64
CA ARG A 191 18.26 -2.53 20.34
C ARG A 191 17.80 -2.66 21.77
N LYS A 192 17.22 -3.78 22.17
CA LYS A 192 16.83 -3.98 23.57
C LYS A 192 18.04 -3.94 24.52
N GLY A 193 19.25 -4.23 23.99
CA GLY A 193 20.50 -4.10 24.72
C GLY A 193 21.17 -2.71 24.64
N SER A 194 20.77 -1.86 23.69
CA SER A 194 21.34 -0.52 23.50
C SER A 194 20.33 0.57 23.79
N ILE A 195 20.16 0.85 25.07
CA ILE A 195 19.29 1.93 25.57
C ILE A 195 20.08 3.22 25.51
N ILE A 196 19.51 4.23 24.83
CA ILE A 196 20.06 5.58 24.84
C ILE A 196 19.53 6.27 26.07
N CYS A 197 20.41 6.40 27.02
CA CYS A 197 20.16 7.17 28.23
C CYS A 197 20.33 8.67 27.94
N ARG A 198 19.29 9.46 28.15
CA ARG A 198 19.40 10.92 28.22
C ARG A 198 19.59 11.31 29.67
N LYS A 199 20.67 12.02 29.96
CA LYS A 199 20.89 12.59 31.28
C LYS A 199 19.85 13.70 31.52
N ASN A 200 18.98 13.53 32.48
CA ASN A 200 18.12 14.60 33.00
C ASN A 200 18.37 14.67 34.50
N ASN A 201 18.86 15.82 34.97
CA ASN A 201 19.24 16.07 36.37
C ASN A 201 20.13 14.97 36.99
N GLY A 202 21.18 14.55 36.25
CA GLY A 202 22.15 13.56 36.77
C GLY A 202 21.69 12.11 36.77
N LYS A 203 20.43 11.80 36.47
CA LYS A 203 19.90 10.42 36.38
C LYS A 203 19.68 10.01 34.94
N PHE A 204 20.09 8.78 34.60
CA PHE A 204 19.80 8.18 33.30
C PHE A 204 18.35 7.70 33.28
N ILE A 205 17.55 8.19 32.35
CA ILE A 205 16.18 7.74 32.15
C ILE A 205 16.14 6.91 30.87
N GLU A 206 15.85 5.64 31.03
CA GLU A 206 15.48 4.74 29.93
C GLU A 206 14.21 5.24 29.24
N ARG A 207 14.28 5.73 28.04
CA ARG A 207 13.10 5.95 27.20
C ARG A 207 13.09 4.90 26.09
N ARG A 208 12.09 4.04 26.10
CA ARG A 208 11.70 3.28 24.90
C ARG A 208 11.45 4.27 23.78
N VAL A 209 12.33 4.31 22.81
CA VAL A 209 12.16 5.13 21.61
C VAL A 209 11.07 4.49 20.77
N GLN A 210 9.83 4.89 21.01
CA GLN A 210 8.74 4.66 20.07
C GLN A 210 8.87 5.68 18.96
N ASN A 211 9.14 5.20 17.76
CA ASN A 211 8.91 5.82 16.46
C ASN A 211 9.92 6.82 15.88
N LYS A 212 10.38 6.48 14.70
CA LYS A 212 10.80 7.21 13.50
C LYS A 212 12.27 7.42 13.22
N ALA A 213 13.14 7.49 14.16
CA ALA A 213 14.58 7.41 13.93
C ALA A 213 15.23 6.77 15.15
N PHE A 214 16.34 6.06 14.92
CA PHE A 214 16.99 5.36 16.01
C PHE A 214 17.62 6.31 17.04
N LEU A 215 17.89 7.58 16.67
CA LEU A 215 18.56 8.57 17.52
C LEU A 215 18.19 10.00 17.16
N ARG A 216 17.99 10.85 18.18
CA ARG A 216 17.76 12.28 18.00
C ARG A 216 19.03 13.13 18.00
N ASP A 217 20.14 12.61 18.53
CA ASP A 217 21.41 13.32 18.61
C ASP A 217 22.35 12.92 17.47
N LYS A 218 22.83 13.91 16.68
CA LYS A 218 23.61 13.67 15.47
C LYS A 218 25.00 13.07 15.72
N LYS A 219 25.66 13.39 16.86
CA LYS A 219 26.99 12.86 17.22
C LYS A 219 26.88 11.43 17.77
N ALA A 220 25.94 11.21 18.68
CA ALA A 220 25.61 9.88 19.18
C ALA A 220 25.12 8.95 18.07
N PHE A 221 24.43 9.49 17.05
CA PHE A 221 23.94 8.73 15.90
C PHE A 221 25.07 8.20 15.00
N ALA A 222 26.02 9.03 14.63
CA ALA A 222 27.12 8.59 13.78
C ALA A 222 27.96 7.48 14.44
N TYR A 223 28.16 7.56 15.76
CA TYR A 223 28.81 6.53 16.56
C TYR A 223 27.95 5.26 16.63
N CYS A 224 26.67 5.37 17.00
CA CYS A 224 25.79 4.22 17.10
C CYS A 224 25.44 3.58 15.76
N LEU A 225 25.42 4.32 14.64
CA LEU A 225 25.19 3.74 13.33
C LEU A 225 26.35 2.79 12.96
N LYS A 226 27.60 3.25 13.14
CA LYS A 226 28.78 2.41 12.99
C LYS A 226 28.72 1.16 13.88
N GLU A 227 28.37 1.37 15.15
CA GLU A 227 28.24 0.29 16.15
C GLU A 227 27.15 -0.71 15.76
N ILE A 228 25.94 -0.23 15.42
CA ILE A 228 24.80 -1.08 15.01
C ILE A 228 25.12 -1.83 13.71
N ILE A 229 25.71 -1.17 12.71
CA ILE A 229 26.09 -1.84 11.45
C ILE A 229 27.18 -2.87 11.72
N ASN A 230 28.18 -2.56 12.57
CA ASN A 230 29.23 -3.51 12.95
C ASN A 230 28.68 -4.68 13.77
N GLN A 231 27.78 -4.43 14.72
CA GLN A 231 27.09 -5.50 15.46
C GLN A 231 26.24 -6.36 14.53
N ILE A 232 25.50 -5.77 13.61
CA ILE A 232 24.73 -6.48 12.60
C ILE A 232 25.65 -7.33 11.71
N ARG A 233 26.81 -6.80 11.30
CA ARG A 233 27.82 -7.53 10.50
C ARG A 233 28.45 -8.67 11.28
N LYS A 234 28.89 -8.42 12.52
CA LYS A 234 29.50 -9.42 13.41
C LYS A 234 28.54 -10.52 13.82
N SER A 235 27.25 -10.21 13.94
CA SER A 235 26.21 -11.16 14.37
C SER A 235 25.72 -12.11 13.27
N GLY A 236 26.19 -11.98 12.03
CA GLY A 236 25.73 -12.80 10.91
C GLY A 236 24.26 -12.57 10.52
N LEU A 237 23.62 -11.50 11.03
CA LEU A 237 22.22 -11.22 10.78
C LEU A 237 21.94 -10.60 9.39
N ILE A 238 22.98 -10.17 8.68
CA ILE A 238 22.85 -9.68 7.31
C ILE A 238 22.66 -10.89 6.40
N LYS A 239 21.51 -10.91 5.74
CA LYS A 239 21.20 -11.85 4.68
C LYS A 239 21.32 -11.14 3.34
N THR A 240 21.79 -11.83 2.35
CA THR A 240 21.80 -11.35 0.96
C THR A 240 20.73 -12.12 0.18
N THR A 241 20.15 -11.48 -0.81
CA THR A 241 19.38 -12.22 -1.82
C THR A 241 20.31 -13.20 -2.51
N ASN A 242 19.79 -14.35 -2.88
CA ASN A 242 20.58 -15.35 -3.59
C ASN A 242 21.13 -14.73 -4.88
N LYS A 243 22.46 -14.61 -4.98
CA LYS A 243 23.13 -14.08 -6.18
C LYS A 243 22.85 -14.91 -7.45
N LYS A 244 22.44 -16.17 -7.28
CA LYS A 244 22.02 -17.06 -8.38
C LYS A 244 20.55 -16.84 -8.79
N SER A 245 19.78 -16.06 -8.04
CA SER A 245 18.40 -15.75 -8.41
C SER A 245 18.39 -14.57 -9.39
N ASP A 246 17.98 -14.83 -10.61
CA ASP A 246 17.83 -13.83 -11.69
C ASP A 246 16.45 -13.18 -11.72
N ILE A 247 15.67 -13.31 -10.62
CA ILE A 247 14.31 -12.80 -10.53
C ILE A 247 14.03 -12.07 -9.20
N GLY A 248 13.09 -11.13 -9.28
CA GLY A 248 12.48 -10.45 -8.15
C GLY A 248 13.15 -9.15 -7.73
N ILE A 249 12.31 -8.18 -7.36
CA ILE A 249 12.74 -6.90 -6.79
C ILE A 249 12.02 -6.63 -5.47
N PRO A 250 12.62 -5.85 -4.55
CA PRO A 250 12.04 -5.60 -3.23
C PRO A 250 10.78 -4.75 -3.29
N GLN A 251 9.72 -5.16 -2.57
CA GLN A 251 8.53 -4.34 -2.38
C GLN A 251 8.77 -3.30 -1.27
N GLY A 252 8.56 -2.01 -1.59
CA GLY A 252 8.62 -0.91 -0.63
C GLY A 252 9.76 0.09 -0.85
N LEU A 253 10.61 -0.11 -1.84
CA LEU A 253 11.54 0.93 -2.30
C LEU A 253 10.82 1.95 -3.19
N PRO A 254 11.21 3.23 -3.16
CA PRO A 254 10.60 4.26 -4.01
C PRO A 254 10.66 3.94 -5.52
N ILE A 255 11.70 3.26 -5.96
CA ILE A 255 11.93 2.93 -7.38
C ILE A 255 11.14 1.70 -7.86
N SER A 256 10.73 0.79 -6.97
CA SER A 256 10.15 -0.50 -7.37
C SER A 256 8.89 -0.36 -8.22
N SER A 257 8.09 0.67 -7.99
CA SER A 257 6.84 0.91 -8.74
C SER A 257 7.07 1.30 -10.20
N VAL A 258 8.03 2.17 -10.46
CA VAL A 258 8.36 2.55 -11.84
C VAL A 258 9.06 1.40 -12.57
N LEU A 259 9.91 0.64 -11.89
CA LEU A 259 10.56 -0.53 -12.49
C LEU A 259 9.55 -1.62 -12.87
N ALA A 260 8.52 -1.83 -12.06
CA ALA A 260 7.42 -2.74 -12.38
C ALA A 260 6.65 -2.30 -13.65
N ASN A 261 6.48 -1.00 -13.85
CA ASN A 261 5.90 -0.47 -15.10
C ASN A 261 6.84 -0.62 -16.29
N LEU A 262 8.13 -0.28 -16.13
CA LEU A 262 9.14 -0.48 -17.19
C LEU A 262 9.26 -1.94 -17.63
N TYR A 263 9.13 -2.86 -16.71
CA TYR A 263 9.16 -4.29 -17.02
C TYR A 263 8.09 -4.70 -18.04
N MET A 264 6.91 -4.09 -17.95
CA MET A 264 5.73 -4.45 -18.75
C MET A 264 5.63 -3.69 -20.08
N MET A 265 6.62 -2.88 -20.46
CA MET A 265 6.55 -2.00 -21.66
C MET A 265 6.16 -2.75 -22.94
N ASP A 266 6.85 -3.86 -23.24
CA ASP A 266 6.61 -4.65 -24.46
C ASP A 266 5.25 -5.35 -24.42
N PHE A 267 4.88 -5.87 -23.26
CA PHE A 267 3.58 -6.48 -23.03
C PHE A 267 2.45 -5.47 -23.24
N ASP A 268 2.53 -4.30 -22.61
CA ASP A 268 1.50 -3.27 -22.72
C ASP A 268 1.29 -2.82 -24.17
N LEU A 269 2.39 -2.67 -24.94
CA LEU A 269 2.34 -2.27 -26.34
C LEU A 269 1.67 -3.34 -27.20
N GLN A 270 2.11 -4.61 -27.10
CA GLN A 270 1.56 -5.71 -27.88
C GLN A 270 0.08 -5.95 -27.57
N VAL A 271 -0.29 -5.91 -26.27
CA VAL A 271 -1.68 -6.11 -25.85
C VAL A 271 -2.55 -4.99 -26.38
N LYS A 272 -2.12 -3.73 -26.28
CA LYS A 272 -2.90 -2.61 -26.81
C LYS A 272 -3.15 -2.76 -28.32
N GLN A 273 -2.11 -3.04 -29.10
CA GLN A 273 -2.23 -3.20 -30.56
C GLN A 273 -3.22 -4.32 -30.94
N LYS A 274 -3.11 -5.49 -30.29
CA LYS A 274 -4.04 -6.61 -30.56
C LYS A 274 -5.47 -6.26 -30.15
N LEU A 275 -5.68 -5.57 -29.03
CA LEU A 275 -7.01 -5.23 -28.54
C LEU A 275 -7.70 -4.14 -29.35
N GLN A 276 -6.95 -3.15 -29.84
CA GLN A 276 -7.50 -2.13 -30.75
C GLN A 276 -8.05 -2.78 -32.02
N ALA A 277 -7.32 -3.72 -32.62
CA ALA A 277 -7.77 -4.46 -33.80
C ALA A 277 -9.03 -5.31 -33.54
N ASN A 278 -9.35 -5.63 -32.29
CA ASN A 278 -10.52 -6.41 -31.87
C ASN A 278 -11.63 -5.56 -31.22
N ASN A 279 -11.61 -4.24 -31.41
CA ASN A 279 -12.59 -3.32 -30.79
C ASN A 279 -12.72 -3.52 -29.27
N ALA A 280 -11.58 -3.71 -28.58
CA ALA A 280 -11.48 -3.99 -27.17
C ALA A 280 -10.59 -2.97 -26.47
N ILE A 281 -10.81 -2.74 -25.18
CA ILE A 281 -9.94 -1.91 -24.35
C ILE A 281 -9.17 -2.73 -23.33
N TYR A 282 -8.03 -2.20 -22.95
CA TYR A 282 -7.11 -2.74 -21.96
C TYR A 282 -6.73 -1.67 -20.95
N ARG A 283 -6.76 -2.02 -19.66
CA ARG A 283 -6.27 -1.19 -18.57
C ARG A 283 -5.46 -2.05 -17.61
N ARG A 284 -4.31 -1.54 -17.17
CA ARG A 284 -3.46 -2.20 -16.19
C ARG A 284 -3.20 -1.30 -14.98
N TYR A 285 -3.53 -1.80 -13.81
CA TYR A 285 -3.21 -1.17 -12.54
C TYR A 285 -2.24 -2.07 -11.77
N SER A 286 -0.92 -1.91 -12.00
CA SER A 286 0.14 -2.78 -11.47
C SER A 286 -0.02 -4.23 -11.94
N ASP A 287 -0.35 -5.13 -11.05
CA ASP A 287 -0.64 -6.56 -11.26
C ASP A 287 -2.11 -6.84 -11.65
N ASP A 288 -3.01 -5.88 -11.44
CA ASP A 288 -4.42 -6.00 -11.82
C ASP A 288 -4.63 -5.57 -13.28
N ILE A 289 -5.10 -6.47 -14.12
CA ILE A 289 -5.40 -6.25 -15.54
C ILE A 289 -6.89 -6.41 -15.77
N ILE A 290 -7.49 -5.51 -16.56
CA ILE A 290 -8.86 -5.60 -17.03
C ILE A 290 -8.94 -5.36 -18.54
N VAL A 291 -9.73 -6.20 -19.21
CA VAL A 291 -10.03 -6.12 -20.64
C VAL A 291 -11.52 -6.11 -20.83
N VAL A 292 -12.02 -5.24 -21.71
CA VAL A 292 -13.43 -5.21 -22.14
C VAL A 292 -13.45 -5.42 -23.65
N CYS A 293 -14.19 -6.42 -24.12
CA CYS A 293 -14.19 -6.82 -25.52
C CYS A 293 -15.57 -7.35 -25.95
N PRO A 294 -15.82 -7.54 -27.25
CA PRO A 294 -16.96 -8.29 -27.76
C PRO A 294 -16.97 -9.72 -27.19
N VAL A 295 -18.17 -10.30 -27.00
CA VAL A 295 -18.33 -11.61 -26.34
C VAL A 295 -17.66 -12.74 -27.12
N ASP A 296 -17.78 -12.71 -28.45
CA ASP A 296 -17.19 -13.69 -29.38
C ASP A 296 -15.65 -13.75 -29.31
N LYS A 297 -15.00 -12.67 -28.87
CA LYS A 297 -13.54 -12.55 -28.70
C LYS A 297 -13.05 -12.86 -27.30
N GLY A 298 -13.94 -13.04 -26.32
CA GLY A 298 -13.59 -13.13 -24.91
C GLY A 298 -12.60 -14.25 -24.58
N GLU A 299 -12.88 -15.49 -24.95
CA GLU A 299 -11.99 -16.63 -24.67
C GLU A 299 -10.71 -16.60 -25.50
N GLU A 300 -10.77 -16.20 -26.80
CA GLU A 300 -9.60 -16.02 -27.65
C GLU A 300 -8.60 -15.04 -27.02
N LEU A 301 -9.08 -13.83 -26.64
CA LEU A 301 -8.24 -12.80 -26.07
C LEU A 301 -7.71 -13.18 -24.69
N LYS A 302 -8.50 -13.90 -23.89
CA LYS A 302 -8.07 -14.42 -22.59
C LYS A 302 -6.88 -15.37 -22.76
N ALA A 303 -6.98 -16.37 -23.63
CA ALA A 303 -5.90 -17.31 -23.90
C ALA A 303 -4.66 -16.62 -24.47
N TRP A 304 -4.84 -15.68 -25.41
CA TRP A 304 -3.75 -14.94 -26.01
C TRP A 304 -3.00 -14.08 -24.98
N ILE A 305 -3.70 -13.36 -24.10
CA ILE A 305 -3.08 -12.55 -23.02
C ILE A 305 -2.31 -13.45 -22.05
N GLN A 306 -2.83 -14.63 -21.71
CA GLN A 306 -2.13 -15.60 -20.87
C GLN A 306 -0.80 -16.02 -21.49
N THR A 307 -0.76 -16.28 -22.81
CA THR A 307 0.48 -16.57 -23.53
C THR A 307 1.43 -15.37 -23.47
N LYS A 308 0.95 -14.15 -23.69
CA LYS A 308 1.78 -12.94 -23.68
C LYS A 308 2.37 -12.60 -22.30
N ILE A 309 1.68 -12.90 -21.21
CA ILE A 309 2.24 -12.81 -19.85
C ILE A 309 3.39 -13.82 -19.68
N HIS A 310 3.26 -15.01 -20.26
CA HIS A 310 4.30 -16.02 -20.21
C HIS A 310 5.55 -15.61 -21.01
N ASP A 311 5.38 -14.93 -22.16
CA ASP A 311 6.47 -14.38 -22.97
C ASP A 311 7.35 -13.39 -22.17
N VAL A 312 6.75 -12.66 -21.23
CA VAL A 312 7.49 -11.78 -20.30
C VAL A 312 7.87 -12.48 -18.98
N LYS A 313 7.93 -13.82 -18.99
CA LYS A 313 8.36 -14.66 -17.84
C LYS A 313 7.56 -14.43 -16.56
N LEU A 314 6.29 -14.12 -16.69
CA LEU A 314 5.35 -13.98 -15.57
C LEU A 314 4.24 -15.02 -15.66
N GLU A 315 3.58 -15.27 -14.56
CA GLU A 315 2.47 -16.20 -14.46
C GLU A 315 1.19 -15.49 -14.02
N ILE A 316 0.07 -15.88 -14.60
CA ILE A 316 -1.25 -15.44 -14.16
C ILE A 316 -1.72 -16.33 -13.01
N GLN A 317 -2.39 -15.72 -12.04
CA GLN A 317 -3.08 -16.42 -10.97
C GLN A 317 -4.44 -16.90 -11.48
N GLU A 318 -4.53 -18.10 -12.01
CA GLU A 318 -5.77 -18.65 -12.61
C GLU A 318 -6.98 -18.57 -11.68
N SER A 319 -6.80 -18.90 -10.39
CA SER A 319 -7.88 -18.80 -9.39
C SER A 319 -8.46 -17.39 -9.18
N LYS A 320 -7.86 -16.38 -9.79
CA LYS A 320 -8.30 -14.98 -9.76
C LYS A 320 -8.54 -14.40 -11.15
N THR A 321 -8.30 -15.18 -12.19
CA THR A 321 -8.68 -14.82 -13.55
C THR A 321 -10.17 -15.09 -13.70
N ASN A 322 -10.92 -14.09 -14.13
CA ASN A 322 -12.36 -14.23 -14.26
C ASN A 322 -12.80 -13.65 -15.61
N LEU A 323 -13.77 -14.33 -16.20
CA LEU A 323 -14.52 -13.85 -17.36
C LEU A 323 -15.94 -13.55 -16.92
N TYR A 324 -16.44 -12.39 -17.25
CA TYR A 324 -17.79 -11.92 -17.00
C TYR A 324 -18.44 -11.59 -18.34
N ILE A 325 -19.70 -11.99 -18.49
CA ILE A 325 -20.54 -11.58 -19.60
C ILE A 325 -21.56 -10.57 -19.07
N PHE A 326 -21.54 -9.40 -19.66
CA PHE A 326 -22.57 -8.38 -19.44
C PHE A 326 -23.56 -8.42 -20.59
N SER A 327 -24.82 -8.44 -20.28
CA SER A 327 -25.92 -8.39 -21.26
C SER A 327 -26.99 -7.40 -20.81
N THR A 328 -27.56 -6.69 -21.78
CA THR A 328 -28.68 -5.76 -21.55
C THR A 328 -29.88 -6.26 -22.33
N ASP A 329 -31.00 -6.43 -21.62
CA ASP A 329 -32.31 -6.77 -22.16
C ASP A 329 -33.37 -5.75 -21.67
N GLU A 330 -34.63 -5.99 -21.96
CA GLU A 330 -35.76 -5.14 -21.52
C GLU A 330 -35.90 -5.05 -19.99
N LEU A 331 -35.40 -6.07 -19.27
CA LEU A 331 -35.41 -6.13 -17.80
C LEU A 331 -34.20 -5.43 -17.15
N GLY A 332 -33.25 -4.93 -17.95
CA GLY A 332 -32.05 -4.23 -17.50
C GLY A 332 -30.74 -4.96 -17.78
N THR A 333 -29.66 -4.45 -17.21
CA THR A 333 -28.33 -5.01 -17.41
C THR A 333 -28.02 -6.11 -16.39
N ARG A 334 -27.48 -7.24 -16.84
CA ARG A 334 -27.04 -8.37 -16.03
C ARG A 334 -25.55 -8.60 -16.20
N CYS A 335 -24.91 -9.06 -15.13
CA CYS A 335 -23.51 -9.48 -15.13
C CYS A 335 -23.44 -10.94 -14.69
N GLU A 336 -22.94 -11.80 -15.55
CA GLU A 336 -22.78 -13.23 -15.31
C GLU A 336 -21.30 -13.61 -15.33
N HIS A 337 -20.85 -14.29 -14.30
CA HIS A 337 -19.50 -14.86 -14.27
C HIS A 337 -19.54 -16.24 -14.96
N SER A 338 -18.58 -16.51 -15.83
CA SER A 338 -18.55 -17.75 -16.66
C SER A 338 -18.69 -19.06 -15.86
N VAL A 339 -18.26 -19.08 -14.60
CA VAL A 339 -18.33 -20.28 -13.73
C VAL A 339 -19.38 -20.13 -12.62
N CYS A 340 -19.52 -18.94 -12.03
CA CYS A 340 -20.37 -18.71 -10.85
C CYS A 340 -21.72 -18.05 -11.17
N GLY A 341 -22.02 -17.82 -12.45
CA GLY A 341 -23.26 -17.16 -12.89
C GLY A 341 -23.44 -15.76 -12.28
N ILE A 342 -24.70 -15.39 -12.01
CA ILE A 342 -25.09 -14.06 -11.48
C ILE A 342 -24.64 -13.80 -10.05
N HIS A 343 -24.19 -14.80 -9.31
CA HIS A 343 -23.79 -14.64 -7.91
C HIS A 343 -22.46 -13.92 -7.72
N LYS A 344 -21.65 -13.81 -8.78
CA LYS A 344 -20.34 -13.17 -8.72
C LYS A 344 -20.29 -11.94 -9.63
N LYS A 345 -20.25 -10.77 -8.99
CA LYS A 345 -20.15 -9.47 -9.67
C LYS A 345 -18.71 -9.17 -10.08
N LEU A 346 -18.52 -8.33 -11.10
CA LEU A 346 -17.23 -7.81 -11.47
C LEU A 346 -16.61 -7.05 -10.28
N GLU A 347 -15.40 -7.43 -9.86
CA GLU A 347 -14.63 -6.73 -8.84
C GLU A 347 -13.39 -6.07 -9.45
N TYR A 348 -13.28 -4.74 -9.36
CA TYR A 348 -12.14 -3.98 -9.86
C TYR A 348 -11.77 -2.83 -8.92
N LEU A 349 -10.48 -2.64 -8.61
CA LEU A 349 -9.88 -1.59 -7.77
C LEU A 349 -10.63 -1.25 -6.48
N GLY A 350 -11.21 -2.26 -5.84
CA GLY A 350 -11.91 -2.09 -4.55
C GLY A 350 -13.41 -1.83 -4.65
N PHE A 351 -13.97 -1.90 -5.84
CA PHE A 351 -15.40 -1.82 -6.11
C PHE A 351 -15.93 -3.11 -6.69
N SER A 352 -17.25 -3.30 -6.61
CA SER A 352 -17.98 -4.36 -7.29
C SER A 352 -19.08 -3.74 -8.15
N PHE A 353 -19.27 -4.28 -9.36
CA PHE A 353 -20.19 -3.78 -10.36
C PHE A 353 -20.99 -4.90 -10.97
N ASP A 354 -22.31 -4.71 -11.12
CA ASP A 354 -23.24 -5.70 -11.68
C ASP A 354 -23.89 -5.28 -13.00
N GLY A 355 -23.37 -4.21 -13.61
CA GLY A 355 -23.93 -3.59 -14.80
C GLY A 355 -24.78 -2.34 -14.49
N ASN A 356 -25.51 -2.35 -13.39
CA ASN A 356 -26.37 -1.24 -12.96
C ASN A 356 -25.81 -0.46 -11.78
N THR A 357 -25.39 -1.18 -10.74
CA THR A 357 -25.03 -0.61 -9.44
C THR A 357 -23.55 -0.82 -9.12
N ILE A 358 -22.90 0.25 -8.67
CA ILE A 358 -21.51 0.20 -8.18
C ILE A 358 -21.54 0.20 -6.65
N LEU A 359 -20.83 -0.76 -6.04
CA LEU A 359 -20.72 -0.90 -4.59
C LEU A 359 -19.26 -1.01 -4.17
N LEU A 360 -18.96 -0.74 -2.89
CA LEU A 360 -17.67 -1.10 -2.31
C LEU A 360 -17.53 -2.61 -2.22
N LYS A 361 -16.35 -3.12 -2.53
CA LYS A 361 -16.02 -4.54 -2.36
C LYS A 361 -16.17 -4.95 -0.89
N ASN A 362 -16.89 -6.05 -0.65
CA ASN A 362 -17.19 -6.55 0.70
C ASN A 362 -15.94 -6.74 1.57
N SER A 363 -14.82 -7.15 0.99
CA SER A 363 -13.55 -7.29 1.71
C SER A 363 -13.01 -5.97 2.27
N GLY A 364 -13.29 -4.84 1.61
CA GLY A 364 -12.95 -3.48 2.09
C GLY A 364 -13.76 -3.11 3.32
N ILE A 365 -15.07 -3.33 3.26
CA ILE A 365 -16.00 -3.12 4.39
C ILE A 365 -15.63 -4.00 5.57
N GLY A 366 -15.36 -5.28 5.33
CA GLY A 366 -14.92 -6.22 6.36
C GLY A 366 -13.64 -5.76 7.06
N LYS A 367 -12.63 -5.27 6.30
CA LYS A 367 -11.40 -4.70 6.86
C LYS A 367 -11.66 -3.45 7.70
N PHE A 368 -12.59 -2.59 7.31
CA PHE A 368 -12.98 -1.41 8.08
C PHE A 368 -13.54 -1.80 9.45
N TYR A 369 -14.53 -2.69 9.50
CA TYR A 369 -15.10 -3.17 10.77
C TYR A 369 -14.10 -3.96 11.62
N TYR A 370 -13.27 -4.79 11.01
CA TYR A 370 -12.19 -5.48 11.73
C TYR A 370 -11.22 -4.50 12.40
N LYS A 371 -10.79 -3.44 11.67
CA LYS A 371 -9.94 -2.39 12.25
C LYS A 371 -10.63 -1.64 13.38
N MET A 372 -11.93 -1.39 13.25
CA MET A 372 -12.74 -0.74 14.29
C MET A 372 -12.75 -1.59 15.58
N HIS A 373 -13.13 -2.87 15.48
CA HIS A 373 -13.15 -3.77 16.64
C HIS A 373 -11.78 -3.96 17.27
N LYS A 374 -10.74 -4.14 16.45
CA LYS A 374 -9.36 -4.25 16.94
C LYS A 374 -8.88 -2.98 17.65
N THR A 375 -9.32 -1.81 17.21
CA THR A 375 -8.95 -0.53 17.85
C THR A 375 -9.67 -0.35 19.18
N VAL A 376 -10.95 -0.73 19.26
CA VAL A 376 -11.71 -0.74 20.51
C VAL A 376 -11.09 -1.72 21.50
N ALA A 377 -10.80 -2.96 21.09
CA ALA A 377 -10.15 -3.95 21.95
C ALA A 377 -8.79 -3.46 22.48
N ARG A 378 -8.01 -2.76 21.66
CA ARG A 378 -6.76 -2.13 22.09
C ARG A 378 -7.01 -1.02 23.12
N ALA A 379 -8.06 -0.21 22.95
CA ALA A 379 -8.41 0.84 23.92
C ALA A 379 -8.78 0.24 25.28
N ILE A 380 -9.53 -0.88 25.31
CA ILE A 380 -9.83 -1.65 26.53
C ILE A 380 -8.54 -2.14 27.18
N TYR A 381 -7.66 -2.77 26.40
CA TYR A 381 -6.39 -3.28 26.92
C TYR A 381 -5.57 -2.17 27.61
N TYR A 382 -5.45 -1.00 26.97
CA TYR A 382 -4.72 0.13 27.59
C TYR A 382 -5.43 0.70 28.82
N ALA A 383 -6.75 0.74 28.83
CA ALA A 383 -7.52 1.20 29.98
C ALA A 383 -7.36 0.27 31.19
N CYS A 384 -7.22 -1.05 30.98
CA CYS A 384 -7.11 -2.04 32.06
C CYS A 384 -5.65 -2.31 32.52
N HIS A 385 -4.66 -2.23 31.62
CA HIS A 385 -3.33 -2.82 31.87
C HIS A 385 -2.16 -1.85 31.86
N ILE A 386 -2.32 -0.62 31.38
CA ILE A 386 -1.17 0.27 31.18
C ILE A 386 -1.39 1.66 31.78
N ASN A 387 -0.44 2.05 32.65
CA ASN A 387 -0.17 3.40 33.20
C ASN A 387 -1.33 4.14 33.89
N ASN A 388 -0.99 4.79 35.00
CA ASN A 388 -1.87 5.66 35.77
C ASN A 388 -2.59 6.76 34.97
N ARG A 389 -2.02 7.21 33.83
CA ARG A 389 -2.62 8.25 32.99
C ARG A 389 -3.80 7.78 32.13
N THR A 390 -3.85 6.49 31.78
CA THR A 390 -4.88 5.92 30.90
C THR A 390 -5.77 4.90 31.62
N LYS A 391 -5.51 4.62 32.92
CA LYS A 391 -6.26 3.66 33.71
C LYS A 391 -7.75 4.08 33.76
N GLY A 392 -8.61 3.18 33.41
CA GLY A 392 -10.07 3.39 33.39
C GLY A 392 -10.60 4.28 32.25
N LYS A 393 -9.74 4.87 31.38
CA LYS A 393 -10.16 5.85 30.39
C LYS A 393 -10.15 5.27 28.98
N ILE A 394 -11.30 5.35 28.30
CA ILE A 394 -11.42 5.10 26.87
C ILE A 394 -11.52 6.44 26.14
N PHE A 395 -10.55 6.74 25.27
CA PHE A 395 -10.51 7.99 24.49
C PHE A 395 -11.48 7.91 23.31
N GLU A 396 -12.76 8.13 23.57
CA GLU A 396 -13.85 8.00 22.59
C GLU A 396 -13.66 8.90 21.37
N HIS A 397 -13.23 10.15 21.58
CA HIS A 397 -12.98 11.08 20.47
C HIS A 397 -12.05 10.49 19.41
N ARG A 398 -11.02 9.74 19.81
CA ARG A 398 -10.11 9.05 18.85
C ARG A 398 -10.80 7.94 18.07
N LEU A 399 -11.76 7.26 18.67
CA LEU A 399 -12.53 6.19 18.02
C LEU A 399 -13.57 6.80 17.07
N ILE A 400 -14.29 7.82 17.52
CA ILE A 400 -15.28 8.57 16.74
C ILE A 400 -14.60 9.20 15.50
N SER A 401 -13.49 9.90 15.71
CA SER A 401 -12.71 10.51 14.60
C SER A 401 -12.24 9.49 13.56
N ARG A 402 -11.94 8.26 13.95
CA ARG A 402 -11.43 7.23 13.03
C ARG A 402 -12.49 6.44 12.29
N PHE A 403 -13.68 6.27 12.87
CA PHE A 403 -14.65 5.29 12.40
C PHE A 403 -16.07 5.85 12.18
N THR A 404 -16.27 7.16 12.26
CA THR A 404 -17.56 7.79 11.96
C THR A 404 -17.42 8.89 10.92
N TYR A 405 -18.55 9.32 10.37
CA TYR A 405 -18.60 10.44 9.43
C TYR A 405 -18.22 11.77 10.08
N ALA A 406 -18.37 11.93 11.40
CA ALA A 406 -17.90 13.12 12.13
C ALA A 406 -16.38 13.33 11.95
N GLY A 407 -15.59 12.24 11.89
CA GLY A 407 -14.14 12.29 11.63
C GLY A 407 -13.75 12.21 10.15
N SER A 408 -14.71 12.20 9.23
CA SER A 408 -14.41 12.13 7.79
C SER A 408 -14.04 13.48 7.18
N LYS A 409 -14.36 14.59 7.87
CA LYS A 409 -14.00 15.95 7.46
C LYS A 409 -12.48 16.14 7.54
N THR A 410 -11.93 16.84 6.55
CA THR A 410 -10.50 17.20 6.56
C THR A 410 -10.28 18.31 7.58
N HIS A 411 -9.29 18.14 8.45
CA HIS A 411 -8.92 19.10 9.47
C HIS A 411 -7.56 19.74 9.14
N GLN A 412 -7.36 20.99 9.54
CA GLN A 412 -6.04 21.60 9.50
C GLN A 412 -5.09 20.93 10.51
N ILE A 413 -3.83 20.79 10.10
CA ILE A 413 -2.79 20.30 11.00
C ILE A 413 -2.26 21.50 11.79
N TYR A 414 -2.33 21.39 13.11
CA TYR A 414 -1.68 22.32 14.02
C TYR A 414 -0.35 21.73 14.47
N LYS A 415 0.72 22.50 14.37
CA LYS A 415 2.03 22.16 14.93
C LYS A 415 2.29 23.02 16.16
N ARG A 416 2.80 22.42 17.24
CA ARG A 416 3.18 23.13 18.43
C ARG A 416 4.47 23.92 18.14
N ALA A 417 4.52 25.19 18.50
CA ALA A 417 5.70 26.01 18.37
C ALA A 417 6.83 25.54 19.30
N ALA A 418 8.03 26.02 19.08
CA ALA A 418 9.20 25.63 19.88
C ALA A 418 9.08 26.06 21.36
N ASP A 419 8.33 27.12 21.64
CA ASP A 419 8.01 27.61 22.99
C ASP A 419 7.11 26.65 23.78
N GLY A 420 6.50 25.67 23.13
CA GLY A 420 5.61 24.69 23.73
C GLY A 420 4.26 25.24 24.18
N LYS A 421 3.95 26.51 23.97
CA LYS A 421 2.71 27.18 24.40
C LYS A 421 1.79 27.48 23.22
N HIS A 422 2.34 27.92 22.09
CA HIS A 422 1.56 28.30 20.92
C HIS A 422 1.42 27.18 19.89
N PHE A 423 0.33 27.22 19.14
CA PHE A 423 0.05 26.32 18.02
C PHE A 423 -0.09 27.16 16.75
N TYR A 424 0.55 26.73 15.68
CA TYR A 424 0.38 27.35 14.37
C TYR A 424 -0.11 26.35 13.32
N THR A 425 -0.88 26.83 12.36
CA THR A 425 -1.36 26.03 11.24
C THR A 425 -0.28 25.91 10.17
N LEU A 426 -0.03 24.69 9.69
CA LEU A 426 0.81 24.50 8.51
C LEU A 426 -0.03 24.85 7.27
N ARG A 427 0.27 26.00 6.63
CA ARG A 427 -0.37 26.39 5.37
C ARG A 427 -0.26 25.24 4.35
N GLY A 428 -1.39 24.85 3.76
CA GLY A 428 -1.44 23.83 2.71
C GLY A 428 -1.44 22.37 3.19
N MET A 429 -1.16 22.06 4.45
CA MET A 429 -1.29 20.69 4.98
C MET A 429 -2.66 20.47 5.60
N LYS A 430 -3.47 19.63 4.95
CA LYS A 430 -4.73 19.11 5.50
C LYS A 430 -4.53 17.67 5.96
N THR A 431 -5.01 17.32 7.15
CA THR A 431 -5.15 15.91 7.50
C THR A 431 -6.24 15.32 6.61
N TYR A 432 -5.93 14.22 5.97
CA TYR A 432 -6.98 13.40 5.39
C TYR A 432 -7.83 12.87 6.53
N GLY A 433 -9.16 12.84 6.33
CA GLY A 433 -10.10 12.28 7.28
C GLY A 433 -9.85 10.78 7.55
N ASN A 434 -10.89 9.99 7.52
CA ASN A 434 -10.80 8.55 7.71
C ASN A 434 -11.23 7.76 6.46
N TYR A 435 -11.47 6.45 6.59
CA TYR A 435 -11.97 5.63 5.48
C TYR A 435 -13.29 6.15 4.88
N LEU A 436 -14.14 6.81 5.70
CA LEU A 436 -15.40 7.37 5.22
C LEU A 436 -15.21 8.63 4.36
N THR A 437 -14.06 9.30 4.44
CA THR A 437 -13.67 10.35 3.49
C THR A 437 -13.49 9.76 2.09
N TYR A 438 -12.81 8.60 2.00
CA TYR A 438 -12.69 7.85 0.75
C TYR A 438 -14.06 7.40 0.23
N VAL A 439 -14.94 6.92 1.11
CA VAL A 439 -16.30 6.53 0.75
C VAL A 439 -17.11 7.72 0.22
N SER A 440 -17.04 8.89 0.86
CA SER A 440 -17.72 10.11 0.39
C SER A 440 -17.16 10.56 -0.97
N LYS A 441 -15.85 10.50 -1.18
CA LYS A 441 -15.24 10.77 -2.48
C LYS A 441 -15.73 9.77 -3.55
N ALA A 442 -15.84 8.48 -3.20
CA ALA A 442 -16.35 7.46 -4.11
C ALA A 442 -17.82 7.71 -4.50
N VAL A 443 -18.66 8.12 -3.54
CA VAL A 443 -20.06 8.50 -3.81
C VAL A 443 -20.12 9.66 -4.81
N SER A 444 -19.29 10.68 -4.63
CA SER A 444 -19.26 11.86 -5.50
C SER A 444 -18.79 11.54 -6.91
N ILE A 445 -17.71 10.75 -7.06
CA ILE A 445 -17.13 10.43 -8.38
C ILE A 445 -17.97 9.40 -9.13
N MET A 446 -18.51 8.41 -8.42
CA MET A 446 -19.29 7.32 -9.01
C MET A 446 -20.78 7.66 -9.17
N GLU A 447 -21.22 8.78 -8.59
CA GLU A 447 -22.62 9.24 -8.56
C GLU A 447 -23.59 8.16 -8.02
N GLU A 448 -23.08 7.30 -7.09
CA GLU A 448 -23.81 6.14 -6.58
C GLU A 448 -24.04 6.25 -5.06
N PRO A 449 -25.23 6.72 -4.63
CA PRO A 449 -25.55 6.88 -3.20
C PRO A 449 -25.59 5.56 -2.42
N LYS A 450 -25.80 4.41 -3.10
CA LYS A 450 -25.84 3.09 -2.47
C LYS A 450 -24.50 2.74 -1.81
N ILE A 451 -23.38 3.27 -2.31
CA ILE A 451 -22.04 3.14 -1.69
C ILE A 451 -22.07 3.62 -0.23
N LYS A 452 -22.65 4.80 0.03
CA LYS A 452 -22.76 5.34 1.41
C LYS A 452 -23.68 4.51 2.29
N ARG A 453 -24.76 3.96 1.71
CA ARG A 453 -25.73 3.12 2.44
C ARG A 453 -25.08 1.85 3.02
N GLN A 454 -24.03 1.29 2.40
CA GLN A 454 -23.32 0.13 2.92
C GLN A 454 -22.68 0.37 4.30
N LEU A 455 -22.36 1.61 4.65
CA LEU A 455 -21.71 2.00 5.92
C LEU A 455 -22.61 2.88 6.81
N ARG A 456 -23.91 3.03 6.51
CA ARG A 456 -24.84 3.87 7.28
C ARG A 456 -24.88 3.55 8.78
N ARG A 457 -24.68 2.26 9.14
CA ARG A 457 -24.74 1.78 10.52
C ARG A 457 -23.40 1.82 11.26
N CYS A 458 -22.33 2.38 10.66
CA CYS A 458 -20.99 2.34 11.25
C CYS A 458 -20.91 3.08 12.60
N SER A 459 -21.58 4.25 12.74
CA SER A 459 -21.62 5.03 13.98
C SER A 459 -22.34 4.25 15.09
N ASN A 460 -23.51 3.67 14.79
CA ASN A 460 -24.27 2.89 15.78
C ASN A 460 -23.50 1.63 16.24
N LYS A 461 -22.82 0.96 15.29
CA LYS A 461 -21.97 -0.19 15.66
C LYS A 461 -20.79 0.23 16.53
N LEU A 462 -20.18 1.38 16.25
CA LEU A 462 -19.11 1.92 17.08
C LEU A 462 -19.62 2.29 18.48
N SER A 463 -20.73 3.04 18.58
CA SER A 463 -21.31 3.45 19.87
C SER A 463 -21.64 2.23 20.77
N LYS A 464 -22.28 1.21 20.19
CA LYS A 464 -22.53 -0.06 20.90
C LYS A 464 -21.22 -0.73 21.37
N SER A 465 -20.16 -0.69 20.55
CA SER A 465 -18.86 -1.26 20.92
C SER A 465 -18.17 -0.45 22.02
N ILE A 466 -18.30 0.89 22.03
CA ILE A 466 -17.76 1.76 23.08
C ILE A 466 -18.48 1.53 24.41
N ILE A 467 -19.82 1.45 24.40
CA ILE A 467 -20.60 1.18 25.61
C ILE A 467 -20.17 -0.16 26.23
N ARG A 468 -20.13 -1.23 25.43
CA ARG A 468 -19.65 -2.54 25.90
C ARG A 468 -18.22 -2.49 26.43
N ALA A 469 -17.36 -1.71 25.79
CA ALA A 469 -15.98 -1.52 26.22
C ALA A 469 -15.90 -0.80 27.59
N LYS A 470 -16.71 0.24 27.82
CA LYS A 470 -16.79 0.95 29.12
C LYS A 470 -17.24 0.01 30.22
N ILE A 471 -18.31 -0.77 30.00
CA ILE A 471 -18.80 -1.76 30.95
C ILE A 471 -17.71 -2.80 31.26
N GLY A 472 -17.02 -3.32 30.21
CA GLY A 472 -15.92 -4.29 30.38
C GLY A 472 -14.75 -3.74 31.21
N VAL A 473 -14.36 -2.47 30.97
CA VAL A 473 -13.30 -1.79 31.72
C VAL A 473 -13.74 -1.60 33.18
N ALA A 474 -14.96 -1.13 33.44
CA ALA A 474 -15.50 -0.94 34.79
C ALA A 474 -15.51 -2.26 35.56
N LYS A 475 -16.02 -3.36 34.96
CA LYS A 475 -16.02 -4.69 35.60
C LYS A 475 -14.59 -5.18 35.90
N SER A 476 -13.64 -5.01 34.99
CA SER A 476 -12.25 -5.43 35.21
C SER A 476 -11.57 -4.65 36.32
N LEU A 477 -11.82 -3.34 36.43
CA LEU A 477 -11.28 -2.50 37.51
C LEU A 477 -11.91 -2.83 38.86
N TYR A 478 -13.24 -3.06 38.88
CA TYR A 478 -13.95 -3.48 40.10
C TYR A 478 -13.41 -4.83 40.58
N HIS A 479 -13.30 -5.83 39.71
CA HIS A 479 -12.76 -7.14 40.07
C HIS A 479 -11.34 -7.04 40.63
N LYS A 480 -10.48 -6.21 40.00
CA LYS A 480 -9.12 -5.99 40.50
C LYS A 480 -9.10 -5.31 41.86
N ALA A 481 -9.95 -4.30 42.09
CA ALA A 481 -10.07 -3.63 43.39
C ALA A 481 -10.53 -4.60 44.50
N MET A 482 -11.51 -5.46 44.19
CA MET A 482 -11.98 -6.49 45.15
C MET A 482 -10.89 -7.51 45.46
N VAL A 483 -10.11 -7.95 44.49
CA VAL A 483 -8.96 -8.85 44.72
C VAL A 483 -7.89 -8.17 45.57
N ASP A 484 -7.57 -6.90 45.27
CA ASP A 484 -6.58 -6.12 46.01
C ASP A 484 -7.05 -5.91 47.50
N ILE A 485 -8.34 -5.67 47.71
CA ILE A 485 -8.93 -5.59 49.09
C ILE A 485 -8.83 -6.95 49.80
N MET A 486 -9.17 -8.05 49.13
CA MET A 486 -9.10 -9.40 49.69
C MET A 486 -7.67 -9.84 50.04
N LEU A 487 -6.71 -9.48 49.20
CA LEU A 487 -5.31 -9.92 49.39
C LEU A 487 -4.49 -9.00 50.30
N TYR A 488 -4.79 -7.70 50.33
CA TYR A 488 -3.94 -6.70 50.98
C TYR A 488 -4.65 -5.80 51.96
N GLY A 489 -5.97 -5.93 52.13
CA GLY A 489 -6.76 -5.15 53.13
C GLY A 489 -6.73 -3.63 52.95
N ARG A 490 -6.38 -3.15 51.73
CA ARG A 490 -6.27 -1.70 51.44
C ARG A 490 -7.29 -1.26 50.39
N ILE A 491 -8.07 -0.26 50.77
CA ILE A 491 -8.88 0.55 49.84
C ILE A 491 -7.97 1.68 49.35
N PHE A 492 -7.76 1.80 48.05
CA PHE A 492 -7.07 2.93 47.42
C PHE A 492 -8.07 4.00 47.00
#